data_7dd53790c4cba066b7d48ac9cdb2b88d
#
_entry.id   7dd53790c4cba066b7d48ac9cdb2b88d
#
_cell.length_a   1.000
_cell.length_b   1.000
_cell.length_c   1.000
_cell.angle_alpha   90.00
_cell.angle_beta   90.00
_cell.angle_gamma   90.00
#
_symmetry.space_group_name_H-M   'P 1'
#
loop_
_entity.id
_entity.type
_entity.pdbx_description
1 polymer ?
#
loop_
_entity_poly.entity_id
_entity_poly.type
_entity_poly.pdbx_seq_one_letter_code
_entity_poly.pdbx_strand_id
1 'polypeptide(L)'
;MKKFFKNFIVMSIFLPLLVPIGVRSHDEEVHKICFNAKDYAGCIKSNSSFTYMQKAAATGALGSLKCLERRNLITKFEGDKAMADALGALNIPKEILKVSKVQKVAEKISFLFQVDCRTMVDTDQIKMQKILTDELMN
;
A
#
# COMPACT_ATOMS: atom_id res chain seq x y z
N MET A 1 20.22 16.30 -0.06
CA MET A 1 19.64 14.97 -0.25
C MET A 1 18.31 14.72 0.45
N LYS A 2 18.07 15.22 1.67
CA LYS A 2 16.82 14.96 2.44
C LYS A 2 15.53 15.53 1.81
N LYS A 3 15.60 16.63 1.05
CA LYS A 3 14.41 17.23 0.39
C LYS A 3 13.99 16.50 -0.90
N PHE A 4 14.90 15.82 -1.56
CA PHE A 4 14.64 15.08 -2.80
C PHE A 4 13.79 13.81 -2.57
N PHE A 5 13.95 13.20 -1.38
CA PHE A 5 13.26 11.97 -1.02
C PHE A 5 11.75 12.16 -0.82
N LYS A 6 11.36 13.34 -0.28
CA LYS A 6 9.97 13.62 0.07
C LYS A 6 9.06 13.73 -1.18
N ASN A 7 9.58 14.31 -2.27
CA ASN A 7 8.78 14.52 -3.48
C ASN A 7 8.79 13.32 -4.45
N PHE A 8 9.81 12.47 -4.38
CA PHE A 8 9.99 11.40 -5.36
C PHE A 8 9.16 10.15 -5.07
N ILE A 9 9.00 9.79 -3.78
CA ILE A 9 8.18 8.62 -3.38
C ILE A 9 6.70 8.87 -3.70
N VAL A 10 6.23 10.10 -3.49
CA VAL A 10 4.82 10.46 -3.74
C VAL A 10 4.51 10.41 -5.24
N MET A 11 5.42 10.87 -6.09
CA MET A 11 5.17 10.95 -7.53
C MET A 11 5.23 9.59 -8.24
N SER A 12 6.13 8.71 -7.83
CA SER A 12 6.29 7.38 -8.46
C SER A 12 5.16 6.41 -8.12
N ILE A 13 4.47 6.62 -6.98
CA ILE A 13 3.39 5.74 -6.53
C ILE A 13 2.04 6.13 -7.14
N PHE A 14 1.85 7.41 -7.50
CA PHE A 14 0.56 7.91 -7.97
C PHE A 14 0.30 7.70 -9.46
N LEU A 15 1.33 7.60 -10.30
CA LEU A 15 1.14 7.52 -11.75
C LEU A 15 0.39 6.26 -12.23
N PRO A 16 0.59 5.06 -11.64
CA PRO A 16 -0.16 3.87 -12.06
C PRO A 16 -1.55 3.75 -11.45
N LEU A 17 -1.93 4.59 -10.47
CA LEU A 17 -3.20 4.47 -9.75
C LEU A 17 -4.37 5.27 -10.38
N LEU A 18 -4.14 6.00 -11.46
CA LEU A 18 -5.15 6.80 -12.16
C LEU A 18 -6.02 6.01 -13.16
N VAL A 19 -6.04 4.67 -13.06
CA VAL A 19 -6.98 3.86 -13.85
C VAL A 19 -8.36 3.98 -13.22
N PRO A 20 -9.42 4.41 -13.95
CA PRO A 20 -10.76 4.48 -13.41
C PRO A 20 -11.27 3.05 -13.16
N ILE A 21 -11.17 2.60 -11.91
CA ILE A 21 -11.78 1.36 -11.47
C ILE A 21 -13.24 1.68 -11.15
N GLY A 22 -14.14 0.97 -11.79
CA GLY A 22 -15.58 1.14 -11.58
C GLY A 22 -15.92 1.08 -10.09
N VAL A 23 -16.64 2.10 -9.63
CA VAL A 23 -17.05 2.27 -8.23
C VAL A 23 -18.08 1.17 -7.89
N ARG A 24 -17.61 0.05 -7.34
CA ARG A 24 -18.47 -0.82 -6.54
C ARG A 24 -18.67 -0.16 -5.18
N SER A 25 -19.90 -0.22 -4.63
CA SER A 25 -20.15 0.37 -3.32
C SER A 25 -19.24 -0.31 -2.29
N HIS A 26 -18.47 0.49 -1.59
CA HIS A 26 -17.50 0.06 -0.56
C HIS A 26 -18.14 -0.84 0.52
N ASP A 27 -19.40 -0.59 0.83
CA ASP A 27 -20.14 -1.30 1.88
C ASP A 27 -20.48 -2.76 1.51
N GLU A 28 -20.81 -3.04 0.25
CA GLU A 28 -21.12 -4.40 -0.20
C GLU A 28 -19.91 -5.31 -0.20
N GLU A 29 -18.77 -4.77 -0.55
CA GLU A 29 -17.49 -5.51 -0.59
C GLU A 29 -17.01 -5.85 0.83
N VAL A 30 -17.04 -4.88 1.74
CA VAL A 30 -16.70 -5.08 3.15
C VAL A 30 -17.62 -6.09 3.80
N HIS A 31 -18.93 -6.06 3.49
CA HIS A 31 -19.91 -7.03 3.98
C HIS A 31 -19.55 -8.46 3.55
N LYS A 32 -19.20 -8.68 2.28
CA LYS A 32 -18.77 -10.00 1.76
C LYS A 32 -17.53 -10.54 2.47
N ILE A 33 -16.54 -9.69 2.71
CA ILE A 33 -15.31 -10.06 3.41
C ILE A 33 -15.59 -10.48 4.85
N CYS A 34 -16.50 -9.79 5.53
CA CYS A 34 -16.75 -9.97 6.96
C CYS A 34 -17.87 -10.96 7.28
N PHE A 35 -18.62 -11.43 6.30
CA PHE A 35 -19.81 -12.24 6.49
C PHE A 35 -19.60 -13.48 7.37
N ASN A 36 -18.45 -14.14 7.25
CA ASN A 36 -18.10 -15.33 8.02
C ASN A 36 -17.12 -15.07 9.18
N ALA A 37 -16.84 -13.81 9.51
CA ALA A 37 -15.92 -13.48 10.61
C ALA A 37 -16.58 -13.72 11.96
N LYS A 38 -15.84 -14.32 12.93
CA LYS A 38 -16.31 -14.51 14.31
C LYS A 38 -16.69 -13.20 15.00
N ASP A 39 -15.95 -12.13 14.69
CA ASP A 39 -16.25 -10.75 15.09
C ASP A 39 -16.58 -9.93 13.86
N TYR A 40 -17.84 -10.01 13.42
CA TYR A 40 -18.35 -9.28 12.27
C TYR A 40 -18.19 -7.77 12.45
N ALA A 41 -18.53 -7.21 13.60
CA ALA A 41 -18.46 -5.77 13.87
C ALA A 41 -17.01 -5.26 13.85
N GLY A 42 -16.07 -5.97 14.46
CA GLY A 42 -14.66 -5.66 14.43
C GLY A 42 -14.06 -5.79 13.02
N CYS A 43 -14.49 -6.80 12.25
CA CYS A 43 -14.08 -6.98 10.86
C CYS A 43 -14.59 -5.83 9.98
N ILE A 44 -15.86 -5.45 10.08
CA ILE A 44 -16.44 -4.30 9.37
C ILE A 44 -15.66 -3.04 9.71
N LYS A 45 -15.45 -2.77 11.01
CA LYS A 45 -14.70 -1.60 11.47
C LYS A 45 -13.28 -1.55 10.91
N SER A 46 -12.58 -2.70 10.89
CA SER A 46 -11.22 -2.79 10.38
C SER A 46 -11.11 -2.63 8.86
N ASN A 47 -12.11 -3.11 8.12
CA ASN A 47 -12.09 -3.09 6.65
C ASN A 47 -12.80 -1.88 6.05
N SER A 48 -13.81 -1.30 6.71
CA SER A 48 -14.49 -0.08 6.28
C SER A 48 -13.70 1.19 6.56
N SER A 49 -12.73 1.13 7.48
CA SER A 49 -11.93 2.30 7.87
C SER A 49 -11.08 2.90 6.75
N PHE A 50 -10.75 2.11 5.71
CA PHE A 50 -9.84 2.53 4.65
C PHE A 50 -10.37 2.15 3.27
N THR A 51 -10.34 3.12 2.35
CA THR A 51 -10.67 2.90 0.94
C THR A 51 -9.60 2.03 0.26
N TYR A 52 -9.97 1.40 -0.88
CA TYR A 52 -9.00 0.71 -1.72
C TYR A 52 -7.80 1.59 -2.08
N MET A 53 -8.04 2.85 -2.46
CA MET A 53 -6.98 3.80 -2.83
C MET A 53 -6.01 4.06 -1.67
N GLN A 54 -6.52 4.21 -0.45
CA GLN A 54 -5.67 4.37 0.74
C GLN A 54 -4.84 3.11 1.00
N LYS A 55 -5.47 1.92 0.92
CA LYS A 55 -4.76 0.64 1.07
C LYS A 55 -3.69 0.47 -0.01
N ALA A 56 -4.01 0.73 -1.27
CA ALA A 56 -3.07 0.59 -2.38
C ALA A 56 -1.89 1.56 -2.26
N ALA A 57 -2.15 2.83 -1.93
CA ALA A 57 -1.10 3.83 -1.73
C ALA A 57 -0.17 3.47 -0.56
N ALA A 58 -0.74 3.09 0.59
CA ALA A 58 0.05 2.65 1.75
C ALA A 58 0.86 1.39 1.45
N THR A 59 0.27 0.44 0.72
CA THR A 59 0.94 -0.82 0.32
C THR A 59 2.11 -0.55 -0.62
N GLY A 60 1.93 0.32 -1.61
CA GLY A 60 2.99 0.71 -2.54
C GLY A 60 4.17 1.38 -1.83
N ALA A 61 3.89 2.36 -0.97
CA ALA A 61 4.91 3.04 -0.16
C ALA A 61 5.66 2.04 0.74
N LEU A 62 4.93 1.19 1.45
CA LEU A 62 5.52 0.21 2.35
C LEU A 62 6.36 -0.83 1.59
N GLY A 63 5.91 -1.26 0.40
CA GLY A 63 6.65 -2.19 -0.46
C GLY A 63 8.00 -1.63 -0.91
N SER A 64 8.04 -0.36 -1.33
CA SER A 64 9.28 0.34 -1.66
C SER A 64 10.23 0.44 -0.45
N LEU A 65 9.71 0.81 0.73
CA LEU A 65 10.52 0.90 1.94
C LEU A 65 11.06 -0.46 2.39
N LYS A 66 10.25 -1.53 2.32
CA LYS A 66 10.72 -2.90 2.59
C LYS A 66 11.82 -3.35 1.63
N CYS A 67 11.75 -2.96 0.37
CA CYS A 67 12.85 -3.18 -0.59
C CYS A 67 14.12 -2.46 -0.15
N LEU A 68 14.04 -1.18 0.23
CA LEU A 68 15.17 -0.37 0.69
C LEU A 68 15.81 -0.94 1.97
N GLU A 69 15.00 -1.33 2.95
CA GLU A 69 15.47 -1.96 4.19
C GLU A 69 16.17 -3.29 3.91
N ARG A 70 15.56 -4.17 3.09
CA ARG A 70 16.14 -5.46 2.73
C ARG A 70 17.48 -5.34 2.01
N ARG A 71 17.67 -4.27 1.26
CA ARG A 71 18.93 -3.98 0.56
C ARG A 71 19.93 -3.19 1.41
N ASN A 72 19.62 -2.93 2.67
CA ASN A 72 20.42 -2.12 3.59
C ASN A 72 20.71 -0.71 3.06
N LEU A 73 19.80 -0.15 2.23
CA LEU A 73 19.90 1.22 1.73
C LEU A 73 19.36 2.25 2.73
N ILE A 74 18.52 1.81 3.64
CA ILE A 74 18.03 2.57 4.79
C ILE A 74 17.96 1.67 6.02
N THR A 75 18.01 2.27 7.19
CA THR A 75 17.73 1.58 8.45
C THR A 75 16.23 1.45 8.66
N LYS A 76 15.80 0.52 9.53
CA LYS A 76 14.40 0.39 9.92
C LYS A 76 13.83 1.71 10.47
N PHE A 77 14.60 2.43 11.27
CA PHE A 77 14.17 3.72 11.83
C PHE A 77 13.92 4.77 10.74
N GLU A 78 14.77 4.84 9.73
CA GLU A 78 14.58 5.73 8.58
C GLU A 78 13.37 5.31 7.74
N GLY A 79 13.14 4.00 7.57
CA GLY A 79 11.96 3.45 6.92
C GLY A 79 10.67 3.82 7.65
N ASP A 80 10.61 3.60 8.97
CA ASP A 80 9.44 3.93 9.80
C ASP A 80 9.12 5.44 9.74
N LYS A 81 10.17 6.29 9.76
CA LYS A 81 10.02 7.73 9.63
C LYS A 81 9.52 8.14 8.23
N ALA A 82 10.12 7.59 7.18
CA ALA A 82 9.71 7.86 5.80
C ALA A 82 8.25 7.43 5.56
N MET A 83 7.84 6.29 6.14
CA MET A 83 6.45 5.83 6.07
C MET A 83 5.49 6.79 6.77
N ALA A 84 5.85 7.25 7.96
CA ALA A 84 5.04 8.23 8.69
C ALA A 84 4.88 9.54 7.91
N ASP A 85 5.95 10.03 7.27
CA ASP A 85 5.94 11.22 6.44
C ASP A 85 5.08 11.02 5.17
N ALA A 86 5.19 9.86 4.52
CA ALA A 86 4.41 9.52 3.33
C ALA A 86 2.90 9.45 3.64
N LEU A 87 2.51 8.75 4.71
CA LEU A 87 1.12 8.67 5.15
C LEU A 87 0.56 10.04 5.52
N GLY A 88 1.35 10.86 6.23
CA GLY A 88 0.97 12.23 6.58
C GLY A 88 0.74 13.12 5.36
N ALA A 89 1.58 13.00 4.33
CA ALA A 89 1.45 13.75 3.08
C ALA A 89 0.18 13.36 2.29
N LEU A 90 -0.29 12.11 2.45
CA LEU A 90 -1.48 11.57 1.79
C LEU A 90 -2.74 11.66 2.64
N ASN A 91 -2.67 12.23 3.85
CA ASN A 91 -3.74 12.23 4.84
C ASN A 91 -4.29 10.82 5.14
N ILE A 92 -3.42 9.83 5.18
CA ILE A 92 -3.77 8.44 5.49
C ILE A 92 -3.41 8.15 6.95
N PRO A 93 -4.38 7.68 7.78
CA PRO A 93 -4.10 7.33 9.17
C PRO A 93 -3.08 6.18 9.28
N LYS A 94 -2.20 6.27 10.28
CA LYS A 94 -1.14 5.27 10.54
C LYS A 94 -1.69 3.87 10.85
N GLU A 95 -2.92 3.79 11.32
CA GLU A 95 -3.64 2.54 11.63
C GLU A 95 -3.73 1.62 10.42
N ILE A 96 -3.65 2.15 9.20
CA ILE A 96 -3.62 1.35 7.96
C ILE A 96 -2.48 0.33 7.95
N LEU A 97 -1.37 0.63 8.61
CA LEU A 97 -0.22 -0.28 8.74
C LEU A 97 -0.51 -1.51 9.61
N LYS A 98 -1.61 -1.49 10.41
CA LYS A 98 -2.06 -2.63 11.20
C LYS A 98 -2.92 -3.60 10.38
N VAL A 99 -3.34 -3.21 9.18
CA VAL A 99 -4.12 -4.06 8.28
C VAL A 99 -3.22 -5.17 7.74
N SER A 100 -3.51 -6.42 8.12
CA SER A 100 -2.64 -7.55 7.79
C SER A 100 -2.49 -7.75 6.27
N LYS A 101 -3.53 -7.47 5.48
CA LYS A 101 -3.47 -7.51 4.01
C LYS A 101 -2.47 -6.50 3.46
N VAL A 102 -2.46 -5.26 3.98
CA VAL A 102 -1.49 -4.22 3.58
C VAL A 102 -0.06 -4.69 3.80
N GLN A 103 0.22 -5.28 4.97
CA GLN A 103 1.56 -5.82 5.27
C GLN A 103 1.97 -6.97 4.35
N LYS A 104 1.09 -7.94 4.14
CA LYS A 104 1.35 -9.13 3.30
C LYS A 104 1.56 -8.74 1.83
N VAL A 105 0.72 -7.86 1.31
CA VAL A 105 0.81 -7.41 -0.08
C VAL A 105 2.02 -6.54 -0.29
N ALA A 106 2.36 -5.65 0.66
CA ALA A 106 3.58 -4.85 0.61
C ALA A 106 4.84 -5.74 0.57
N GLU A 107 4.87 -6.84 1.32
CA GLU A 107 5.97 -7.80 1.25
C GLU A 107 6.09 -8.40 -0.16
N LYS A 108 4.98 -8.88 -0.74
CA LYS A 108 4.97 -9.45 -2.09
C LYS A 108 5.47 -8.46 -3.15
N ILE A 109 4.93 -7.24 -3.16
CA ILE A 109 5.32 -6.25 -4.18
C ILE A 109 6.72 -5.69 -3.96
N SER A 110 7.29 -5.80 -2.76
CA SER A 110 8.65 -5.34 -2.48
C SER A 110 9.72 -6.04 -3.33
N PHE A 111 9.43 -7.24 -3.84
CA PHE A 111 10.31 -8.00 -4.72
C PHE A 111 10.20 -7.61 -6.19
N LEU A 112 9.19 -6.83 -6.57
CA LEU A 112 8.99 -6.36 -7.93
C LEU A 112 9.79 -5.08 -8.23
N PHE A 113 10.27 -4.40 -7.20
CA PHE A 113 11.10 -3.21 -7.37
C PHE A 113 12.50 -3.56 -7.89
N GLN A 114 13.03 -2.69 -8.73
CA GLN A 114 14.41 -2.77 -9.20
C GLN A 114 15.41 -2.49 -8.06
N VAL A 115 16.68 -2.50 -8.39
CA VAL A 115 17.77 -2.31 -7.41
C VAL A 115 17.73 -0.97 -6.67
N ASP A 116 17.13 0.04 -7.27
CA ASP A 116 16.93 1.36 -6.67
C ASP A 116 15.73 1.42 -5.69
N CYS A 117 14.91 0.36 -5.65
CA CYS A 117 13.67 0.26 -4.86
C CYS A 117 12.65 1.39 -5.13
N ARG A 118 12.75 2.08 -6.27
CA ARG A 118 11.91 3.21 -6.67
C ARG A 118 11.21 2.97 -7.98
N THR A 119 11.83 2.20 -8.85
CA THR A 119 11.33 1.90 -10.19
C THR A 119 10.94 0.44 -10.33
N MET A 120 10.07 0.15 -11.30
CA MET A 120 9.71 -1.18 -11.74
C MET A 120 9.74 -1.21 -13.26
N VAL A 121 10.06 -2.36 -13.85
CA VAL A 121 9.84 -2.55 -15.28
C VAL A 121 8.34 -2.67 -15.58
N ASP A 122 7.92 -2.37 -16.81
CA ASP A 122 6.50 -2.31 -17.19
C ASP A 122 5.73 -3.58 -16.84
N THR A 123 6.34 -4.74 -17.10
CA THR A 123 5.74 -6.05 -16.76
C THR A 123 5.51 -6.24 -15.27
N ASP A 124 6.38 -5.70 -14.42
CA ASP A 124 6.26 -5.78 -12.96
C ASP A 124 5.28 -4.73 -12.42
N GLN A 125 5.13 -3.60 -13.09
CA GLN A 125 4.06 -2.64 -12.79
C GLN A 125 2.68 -3.28 -13.03
N ILE A 126 2.50 -3.99 -14.14
CA ILE A 126 1.26 -4.72 -14.43
C ILE A 126 0.99 -5.80 -13.38
N LYS A 127 2.02 -6.56 -12.99
CA LYS A 127 1.91 -7.56 -11.91
C LYS A 127 1.52 -6.91 -10.58
N MET A 128 2.14 -5.78 -10.24
CA MET A 128 1.82 -5.04 -9.02
C MET A 128 0.35 -4.61 -9.01
N GLN A 129 -0.13 -4.01 -10.10
CA GLN A 129 -1.53 -3.59 -10.21
C GLN A 129 -2.48 -4.78 -10.02
N LYS A 130 -2.18 -5.92 -10.65
CA LYS A 130 -2.97 -7.14 -10.50
C LYS A 130 -2.98 -7.61 -9.04
N ILE A 131 -1.82 -7.70 -8.40
CA ILE A 131 -1.71 -8.11 -6.98
C ILE A 131 -2.50 -7.16 -6.07
N LEU A 132 -2.36 -5.85 -6.26
CA LEU A 132 -3.10 -4.85 -5.48
C LEU A 132 -4.62 -5.04 -5.63
N THR A 133 -5.09 -5.20 -6.87
CA THR A 133 -6.51 -5.40 -7.15
C THR A 133 -7.02 -6.71 -6.55
N ASP A 134 -6.35 -7.82 -6.84
CA ASP A 134 -6.80 -9.16 -6.43
C ASP A 134 -6.79 -9.35 -4.90
N GLU A 135 -5.80 -8.76 -4.21
CA GLU A 135 -5.59 -9.02 -2.79
C GLU A 135 -6.11 -7.93 -1.85
N LEU A 136 -6.24 -6.69 -2.30
CA LEU A 136 -6.77 -5.60 -1.47
C LEU A 136 -8.27 -5.37 -1.68
N MET A 137 -8.82 -5.75 -2.85
CA MET A 137 -10.26 -5.63 -3.13
C MET A 137 -11.04 -6.86 -2.66
N ASN A 138 -10.42 -8.05 -2.64
CA ASN A 138 -11.02 -9.31 -2.19
C ASN A 138 -10.61 -9.61 -0.74
#